data_094ae29ce5d5cefa699ff64aeb97efa6
#
_entry.id   094ae29ce5d5cefa699ff64aeb97efa6
#
_cell.length_a   1.000
_cell.length_b   1.000
_cell.length_c   1.000
_cell.angle_alpha   90.00
_cell.angle_beta   90.00
_cell.angle_gamma   90.00
#
_symmetry.space_group_name_H-M   'P 1'
#
loop_
_entity.id
_entity.type
_entity.pdbx_description
1 polymer ?
#
loop_
_entity_poly.entity_id
_entity_poly.type
_entity_poly.pdbx_seq_one_letter_code
_entity_poly.pdbx_strand_id
1 'polypeptide(L)'
;MPGLFVSFEGGEGSGKSTQITRLEARLRSLGFEPFVTREPGGTPLAEAIRGVLLDPAHRPGPVSEAMLMLAARADLVSTTLRPALEAGRVVLCDRYGDSTLAYQGGGRGVAAEKIEVLAHWVHPGLAPDRTFLFDQIGRAHV
;
A
#
# COMPACT_ATOMS: atom_id res chain seq x y z
N MET A 1 3.96 -22.92 -5.03
CA MET A 1 4.32 -21.79 -5.91
C MET A 1 4.18 -20.50 -5.11
N PRO A 2 5.17 -19.61 -5.19
CA PRO A 2 5.01 -18.32 -4.59
C PRO A 2 3.89 -17.54 -5.27
N GLY A 3 3.24 -16.69 -4.51
CA GLY A 3 2.19 -15.85 -5.06
C GLY A 3 2.75 -14.69 -5.87
N LEU A 4 1.87 -13.87 -6.40
CA LEU A 4 2.22 -12.67 -7.15
C LEU A 4 1.76 -11.45 -6.36
N PHE A 5 2.68 -10.52 -6.12
CA PHE A 5 2.39 -9.29 -5.38
C PHE A 5 2.39 -8.11 -6.34
N VAL A 6 1.23 -7.45 -6.45
CA VAL A 6 1.03 -6.31 -7.34
C VAL A 6 0.57 -5.12 -6.52
N SER A 7 1.23 -3.98 -6.69
CA SER A 7 0.82 -2.74 -6.04
C SER A 7 0.34 -1.72 -7.06
N PHE A 8 -0.50 -0.81 -6.60
CA PHE A 8 -1.09 0.24 -7.41
C PHE A 8 -0.84 1.58 -6.75
N GLU A 9 -0.22 2.50 -7.48
CA GLU A 9 0.12 3.83 -6.99
C GLU A 9 -0.57 4.88 -7.83
N GLY A 10 -0.82 6.02 -7.24
CA GLY A 10 -1.45 7.14 -7.92
C GLY A 10 -2.38 7.90 -6.98
N GLY A 11 -2.72 9.12 -7.40
CA GLY A 11 -3.58 10.00 -6.62
C GLY A 11 -5.04 9.59 -6.64
N GLU A 12 -5.83 10.25 -5.81
CA GLU A 12 -7.28 10.08 -5.82
C GLU A 12 -7.87 10.51 -7.17
N GLY A 13 -8.90 9.82 -7.59
CA GLY A 13 -9.55 10.11 -8.86
C GLY A 13 -8.76 9.66 -10.08
N SER A 14 -7.67 8.90 -9.92
CA SER A 14 -6.86 8.41 -11.03
C SER A 14 -7.48 7.23 -11.78
N GLY A 15 -8.59 6.69 -11.28
CA GLY A 15 -9.17 5.47 -11.84
C GLY A 15 -8.59 4.21 -11.22
N LYS A 16 -7.72 4.35 -10.23
CA LYS A 16 -7.02 3.23 -9.59
C LYS A 16 -7.98 2.22 -8.99
N SER A 17 -8.94 2.67 -8.17
CA SER A 17 -9.92 1.77 -7.54
C SER A 17 -10.75 1.00 -8.56
N THR A 18 -11.17 1.68 -9.63
CA THR A 18 -11.94 1.05 -10.71
C THR A 18 -11.12 -0.04 -11.39
N GLN A 19 -9.86 0.22 -11.68
CA GLN A 19 -8.99 -0.74 -12.35
C GLN A 19 -8.67 -1.93 -11.45
N ILE A 20 -8.48 -1.72 -10.15
CA ILE A 20 -8.27 -2.81 -9.20
C ILE A 20 -9.49 -3.74 -9.18
N THR A 21 -10.70 -3.15 -9.09
CA THR A 21 -11.96 -3.91 -9.10
C THR A 21 -12.10 -4.74 -10.39
N ARG A 22 -11.78 -4.13 -11.54
CA ARG A 22 -11.84 -4.82 -12.82
C ARG A 22 -10.83 -5.97 -12.91
N LEU A 23 -9.61 -5.72 -12.43
CA LEU A 23 -8.59 -6.76 -12.44
C LEU A 23 -8.96 -7.91 -11.52
N GLU A 24 -9.49 -7.61 -10.34
CA GLU A 24 -9.97 -8.64 -9.42
C GLU A 24 -11.02 -9.53 -10.09
N ALA A 25 -12.01 -8.91 -10.72
CA ALA A 25 -13.07 -9.66 -11.42
C ALA A 25 -12.50 -10.51 -12.55
N ARG A 26 -11.54 -9.97 -13.32
CA ARG A 26 -10.92 -10.69 -14.41
C ARG A 26 -10.12 -11.90 -13.92
N LEU A 27 -9.36 -11.72 -12.85
CA LEU A 27 -8.58 -12.82 -12.26
C LEU A 27 -9.49 -13.92 -11.76
N ARG A 28 -10.60 -13.56 -11.10
CA ARG A 28 -11.58 -14.55 -10.63
C ARG A 28 -12.18 -15.33 -11.81
N SER A 29 -12.49 -14.64 -12.91
CA SER A 29 -13.03 -15.29 -14.11
C SER A 29 -12.05 -16.27 -14.75
N LEU A 30 -10.75 -16.08 -14.50
CA LEU A 30 -9.70 -16.96 -15.01
C LEU A 30 -9.34 -18.09 -14.02
N GLY A 31 -10.04 -18.19 -12.91
CA GLY A 31 -9.84 -19.25 -11.91
C GLY A 31 -8.84 -18.92 -10.81
N PHE A 32 -8.36 -17.68 -10.73
CA PHE A 32 -7.50 -17.25 -9.65
C PHE A 32 -8.31 -16.78 -8.44
N GLU A 33 -7.66 -16.75 -7.28
CA GLU A 33 -8.26 -16.22 -6.05
C GLU A 33 -7.46 -15.00 -5.61
N PRO A 34 -7.73 -13.82 -6.18
CA PRO A 34 -7.01 -12.61 -5.78
C PRO A 34 -7.40 -12.19 -4.38
N PHE A 35 -6.43 -11.62 -3.67
CA PHE A 35 -6.63 -10.98 -2.39
C PHE A 35 -6.37 -9.49 -2.55
N VAL A 36 -7.40 -8.67 -2.28
CA VAL A 36 -7.29 -7.21 -2.43
C VAL A 36 -7.16 -6.58 -1.05
N THR A 37 -6.18 -5.71 -0.90
CA THR A 37 -5.94 -4.98 0.34
C THR A 37 -5.46 -3.56 0.03
N ARG A 38 -5.16 -2.79 1.06
CA ARG A 38 -4.74 -1.40 0.92
C ARG A 38 -3.81 -0.97 2.03
N GLU A 39 -3.07 0.10 1.78
CA GLU A 39 -2.26 0.77 2.80
C GLU A 39 -2.65 2.26 2.92
N PRO A 40 -2.62 2.81 4.11
CA PRO A 40 -2.57 2.10 5.39
C PRO A 40 -3.88 1.40 5.66
N GLY A 41 -3.84 0.17 6.19
CA GLY A 41 -5.04 -0.59 6.47
C GLY A 41 -4.87 -2.07 6.18
N GLY A 42 -5.98 -2.77 6.04
CA GLY A 42 -6.02 -4.18 5.65
C GLY A 42 -6.03 -5.17 6.81
N THR A 43 -5.82 -4.71 8.03
CA THR A 43 -5.96 -5.53 9.25
C THR A 43 -6.68 -4.69 10.29
N PRO A 44 -7.25 -5.32 11.36
CA PRO A 44 -7.90 -4.53 12.40
C PRO A 44 -7.00 -3.45 12.99
N LEU A 45 -5.75 -3.78 13.30
CA LEU A 45 -4.79 -2.81 13.84
C LEU A 45 -4.47 -1.74 12.79
N ALA A 46 -4.16 -2.14 11.58
CA ALA A 46 -3.81 -1.21 10.52
C ALA A 46 -4.98 -0.29 10.16
N GLU A 47 -6.22 -0.77 10.19
CA GLU A 47 -7.41 0.07 9.98
C GLU A 47 -7.59 1.07 11.11
N ALA A 48 -7.31 0.69 12.35
CA ALA A 48 -7.34 1.62 13.49
C ALA A 48 -6.30 2.73 13.30
N ILE A 49 -5.10 2.37 12.87
CA ILE A 49 -4.04 3.35 12.59
C ILE A 49 -4.47 4.27 11.45
N ARG A 50 -5.09 3.73 10.40
CA ARG A 50 -5.65 4.54 9.31
C ARG A 50 -6.65 5.55 9.85
N GLY A 51 -7.51 5.14 10.77
CA GLY A 51 -8.47 6.03 11.41
C GLY A 51 -7.79 7.20 12.11
N VAL A 52 -6.71 6.93 12.83
CA VAL A 52 -5.92 7.97 13.49
C VAL A 52 -5.31 8.93 12.46
N LEU A 53 -4.72 8.39 11.39
CA LEU A 53 -4.08 9.19 10.35
C LEU A 53 -5.05 10.08 9.60
N LEU A 54 -6.29 9.64 9.41
CA LEU A 54 -7.31 10.39 8.67
C LEU A 54 -8.15 11.30 9.54
N ASP A 55 -8.06 11.20 10.87
CA ASP A 55 -8.85 12.02 11.80
C ASP A 55 -8.23 13.40 11.89
N PRO A 56 -8.98 14.46 11.51
CA PRO A 56 -8.45 15.84 11.59
C PRO A 56 -8.18 16.31 13.02
N ALA A 57 -8.68 15.61 14.05
CA ALA A 57 -8.36 15.91 15.43
C ALA A 57 -6.93 15.52 15.78
N HIS A 58 -6.32 14.62 15.04
CA HIS A 58 -4.94 14.21 15.22
C HIS A 58 -4.07 14.85 14.15
N ARG A 59 -2.98 15.45 14.56
CA ARG A 59 -2.05 16.12 13.63
C ARG A 59 -0.63 15.66 13.92
N PRO A 60 -0.30 14.40 13.59
CA PRO A 60 1.03 13.89 13.87
C PRO A 60 2.07 14.68 13.06
N GLY A 61 3.24 14.89 13.67
CA GLY A 61 4.36 15.44 12.95
C GLY A 61 4.88 14.45 11.91
N PRO A 62 5.80 14.87 11.02
CA PRO A 62 6.25 14.01 9.92
C PRO A 62 6.82 12.68 10.34
N VAL A 63 7.62 12.65 11.40
CA VAL A 63 8.22 11.41 11.90
C VAL A 63 7.15 10.50 12.50
N SER A 64 6.24 11.05 13.32
CA SER A 64 5.15 10.26 13.89
C SER A 64 4.26 9.68 12.82
N GLU A 65 3.94 10.44 11.79
CA GLU A 65 3.14 9.96 10.67
C GLU A 65 3.83 8.80 9.95
N ALA A 66 5.13 8.95 9.66
CA ALA A 66 5.90 7.89 9.02
C ALA A 66 5.92 6.63 9.88
N MET A 67 6.10 6.77 11.19
CA MET A 67 6.12 5.63 12.11
C MET A 67 4.77 4.93 12.17
N LEU A 68 3.66 5.69 12.17
CA LEU A 68 2.32 5.11 12.13
C LEU A 68 2.07 4.34 10.83
N MET A 69 2.49 4.91 9.71
CA MET A 69 2.38 4.23 8.41
C MET A 69 3.15 2.91 8.42
N LEU A 70 4.36 2.93 8.95
CA LEU A 70 5.20 1.72 8.99
C LEU A 70 4.68 0.71 10.00
N ALA A 71 4.09 1.14 11.12
CA ALA A 71 3.46 0.24 12.08
C ALA A 71 2.27 -0.50 11.43
N ALA A 72 1.44 0.22 10.70
CA ALA A 72 0.33 -0.38 9.97
C ALA A 72 0.83 -1.40 8.94
N ARG A 73 1.90 -1.05 8.22
CA ARG A 73 2.51 -1.95 7.24
C ARG A 73 3.09 -3.19 7.90
N ALA A 74 3.77 -3.03 9.04
CA ALA A 74 4.35 -4.17 9.75
C ALA A 74 3.28 -5.22 10.06
N ASP A 75 2.13 -4.78 10.55
CA ASP A 75 1.03 -5.68 10.87
C ASP A 75 0.44 -6.32 9.60
N LEU A 76 0.20 -5.53 8.56
CA LEU A 76 -0.31 -6.04 7.28
C LEU A 76 0.63 -7.09 6.67
N VAL A 77 1.92 -6.80 6.67
CA VAL A 77 2.93 -7.71 6.08
C VAL A 77 2.96 -9.03 6.84
N SER A 78 3.11 -8.99 8.16
CA SER A 78 3.32 -10.21 8.94
C SER A 78 2.06 -11.06 9.06
N THR A 79 0.88 -10.45 9.19
CA THR A 79 -0.36 -11.19 9.42
C THR A 79 -1.09 -11.55 8.14
N THR A 80 -0.85 -10.85 7.05
CA THR A 80 -1.71 -10.95 5.86
C THR A 80 -0.94 -11.15 4.56
N LEU A 81 -0.01 -10.24 4.22
CA LEU A 81 0.65 -10.31 2.91
C LEU A 81 1.54 -11.54 2.76
N ARG A 82 2.44 -11.77 3.72
CA ARG A 82 3.34 -12.93 3.64
C ARG A 82 2.56 -14.23 3.63
N PRO A 83 1.59 -14.46 4.52
CA PRO A 83 0.80 -15.70 4.47
C PRO A 83 0.06 -15.89 3.15
N ALA A 84 -0.52 -14.83 2.59
CA ALA A 84 -1.24 -14.93 1.32
C ALA A 84 -0.29 -15.30 0.17
N LEU A 85 0.89 -14.66 0.12
CA LEU A 85 1.88 -14.94 -0.91
C LEU A 85 2.47 -16.34 -0.78
N GLU A 86 2.71 -16.79 0.46
CA GLU A 86 3.19 -18.15 0.71
C GLU A 86 2.15 -19.19 0.31
N ALA A 87 0.86 -18.84 0.40
CA ALA A 87 -0.23 -19.71 -0.06
C ALA A 87 -0.44 -19.67 -1.58
N GLY A 88 0.39 -18.93 -2.31
CA GLY A 88 0.34 -18.87 -3.78
C GLY A 88 -0.71 -17.92 -4.34
N ARG A 89 -1.26 -17.02 -3.51
CA ARG A 89 -2.31 -16.11 -3.96
C ARG A 89 -1.76 -14.92 -4.74
N VAL A 90 -2.60 -14.35 -5.57
CA VAL A 90 -2.32 -13.05 -6.21
C VAL A 90 -2.81 -11.96 -5.24
N VAL A 91 -1.89 -11.10 -4.82
CA VAL A 91 -2.21 -10.00 -3.90
C VAL A 91 -2.22 -8.69 -4.68
N LEU A 92 -3.32 -7.97 -4.59
CA LEU A 92 -3.50 -6.65 -5.20
C LEU A 92 -3.56 -5.63 -4.07
N CYS A 93 -2.55 -4.79 -3.95
CA CYS A 93 -2.44 -3.83 -2.85
C CYS A 93 -2.56 -2.40 -3.38
N ASP A 94 -3.58 -1.70 -2.91
CA ASP A 94 -3.74 -0.29 -3.19
C ASP A 94 -2.79 0.50 -2.31
N ARG A 95 -1.69 0.95 -2.89
CA ARG A 95 -0.53 1.60 -2.29
C ARG A 95 0.35 0.64 -1.49
N TYR A 96 1.63 0.78 -1.65
CA TYR A 96 2.65 0.07 -0.88
C TYR A 96 3.95 0.88 -0.99
N GLY A 97 4.92 0.62 -0.17
CA GLY A 97 6.28 1.22 -0.16
C GLY A 97 6.47 2.58 -0.80
N ASP A 98 6.21 2.68 -2.09
CA ASP A 98 6.40 3.91 -2.87
C ASP A 98 5.55 5.06 -2.36
N SER A 99 4.32 4.79 -1.89
CA SER A 99 3.47 5.83 -1.30
C SER A 99 4.09 6.40 -0.03
N THR A 100 4.71 5.57 0.81
CA THR A 100 5.39 6.06 2.01
C THR A 100 6.53 6.99 1.64
N LEU A 101 7.36 6.61 0.66
CA LEU A 101 8.45 7.47 0.19
C LEU A 101 7.92 8.78 -0.37
N ALA A 102 6.85 8.74 -1.15
CA ALA A 102 6.28 9.94 -1.75
C ALA A 102 5.69 10.90 -0.72
N TYR A 103 4.92 10.37 0.24
CA TYR A 103 4.23 11.21 1.22
C TYR A 103 5.13 11.65 2.36
N GLN A 104 5.91 10.75 2.95
CA GLN A 104 6.73 11.08 4.11
C GLN A 104 8.11 11.61 3.71
N GLY A 105 8.72 11.02 2.68
CA GLY A 105 10.05 11.43 2.23
C GLY A 105 10.01 12.70 1.41
N GLY A 106 9.12 12.77 0.40
CA GLY A 106 9.02 13.91 -0.51
C GLY A 106 8.10 15.01 -0.02
N GLY A 107 6.96 14.64 0.58
CA GLY A 107 5.91 15.60 0.93
C GLY A 107 5.99 16.16 2.32
N ARG A 108 6.62 15.47 3.27
CA ARG A 108 6.63 15.85 4.68
C ARG A 108 8.03 16.10 5.24
N GLY A 109 9.06 16.01 4.41
CA GLY A 109 10.41 16.37 4.81
C GLY A 109 11.17 15.32 5.62
N VAL A 110 10.66 14.09 5.70
CA VAL A 110 11.39 12.99 6.33
C VAL A 110 12.40 12.44 5.30
N ALA A 111 13.65 12.27 5.72
CA ALA A 111 14.70 11.82 4.81
C ALA A 111 14.39 10.42 4.26
N ALA A 112 14.48 10.27 2.94
CA ALA A 112 14.15 9.03 2.24
C ALA A 112 14.97 7.85 2.75
N GLU A 113 16.24 8.05 3.02
CA GLU A 113 17.13 6.99 3.52
C GLU A 113 16.71 6.47 4.89
N LYS A 114 16.12 7.32 5.74
CA LYS A 114 15.59 6.89 7.04
C LYS A 114 14.36 6.02 6.85
N ILE A 115 13.49 6.39 5.93
CA ILE A 115 12.30 5.60 5.59
C ILE A 115 12.72 4.24 5.03
N GLU A 116 13.72 4.21 4.16
CA GLU A 116 14.22 2.96 3.58
C GLU A 116 14.77 2.00 4.64
N VAL A 117 15.53 2.52 5.61
CA VAL A 117 16.07 1.69 6.70
C VAL A 117 14.94 1.08 7.50
N LEU A 118 13.94 1.89 7.89
CA LEU A 118 12.79 1.41 8.65
C LEU A 118 11.93 0.44 7.82
N ALA A 119 11.73 0.74 6.56
CA ALA A 119 10.96 -0.13 5.66
C ALA A 119 11.65 -1.49 5.53
N HIS A 120 12.98 -1.51 5.39
CA HIS A 120 13.71 -2.76 5.31
C HIS A 120 13.55 -3.61 6.59
N TRP A 121 13.49 -2.96 7.74
CA TRP A 121 13.24 -3.65 9.00
C TRP A 121 11.82 -4.20 9.06
N VAL A 122 10.83 -3.41 8.61
CA VAL A 122 9.41 -3.75 8.68
C VAL A 122 9.03 -4.87 7.69
N HIS A 123 9.57 -4.83 6.47
CA HIS A 123 9.22 -5.80 5.42
C HIS A 123 10.46 -6.25 4.64
N PRO A 124 11.43 -6.91 5.31
CA PRO A 124 12.67 -7.28 4.65
C PRO A 124 12.41 -8.21 3.46
N GLY A 125 12.94 -7.82 2.32
CA GLY A 125 12.85 -8.61 1.10
C GLY A 125 11.47 -8.69 0.46
N LEU A 126 10.46 -8.01 1.01
CA LEU A 126 9.12 -8.00 0.43
C LEU A 126 8.94 -6.74 -0.40
N ALA A 127 8.87 -6.93 -1.71
CA ALA A 127 8.61 -5.87 -2.67
C ALA A 127 7.61 -6.36 -3.70
N PRO A 128 6.81 -5.46 -4.29
CA PRO A 128 5.90 -5.88 -5.35
C PRO A 128 6.65 -6.45 -6.54
N ASP A 129 6.08 -7.49 -7.14
CA ASP A 129 6.58 -8.03 -8.42
C ASP A 129 6.27 -7.08 -9.55
N ARG A 130 5.16 -6.33 -9.44
CA ARG A 130 4.74 -5.32 -10.40
C ARG A 130 4.11 -4.15 -9.65
N THR A 131 4.37 -2.94 -10.12
CA THR A 131 3.73 -1.73 -9.63
C THR A 131 3.12 -0.99 -10.81
N PHE A 132 1.83 -0.68 -10.72
CA PHE A 132 1.15 0.13 -11.73
C PHE A 132 0.99 1.56 -11.20
N LEU A 133 1.56 2.52 -11.91
CA LEU A 133 1.45 3.93 -11.58
C LEU A 133 0.38 4.57 -12.45
N PHE A 134 -0.63 5.15 -11.81
CA PHE A 134 -1.73 5.81 -12.50
C PHE A 134 -1.43 7.30 -12.60
N ASP A 135 -1.25 7.78 -13.82
CA ASP A 135 -0.96 9.17 -14.11
C ASP A 135 -2.20 9.84 -14.70
N GLN A 136 -2.55 11.00 -14.15
CA GLN A 136 -3.75 11.73 -14.54
C GLN A 136 -3.48 13.12 -15.10
N ILE A 137 -2.31 13.38 -15.57
CA ILE A 137 -1.93 14.73 -16.04
C ILE A 137 -3.01 15.31 -16.95
N GLY A 138 -3.56 14.52 -17.86
CA GLY A 138 -4.60 14.99 -18.78
C GLY A 138 -5.96 15.23 -18.16
N ARG A 139 -6.27 14.63 -17.00
CA ARG A 139 -7.60 14.77 -16.38
C ARG A 139 -7.73 16.00 -15.52
N ALA A 140 -6.64 16.52 -15.02
CA ALA A 140 -6.65 17.69 -14.14
C ALA A 140 -7.21 18.94 -14.82
N HIS A 141 -7.32 18.93 -16.12
CA HIS A 141 -7.74 20.07 -16.92
C HIS A 141 -9.16 19.96 -17.50
N VAL A 142 -9.87 18.93 -17.12
CA VAL A 142 -11.23 18.70 -17.62
C VAL A 142 -12.27 19.44 -16.80
#